data_59584bff4f37b715d51e8db898ae3dbe
#
_entry.id   59584bff4f37b715d51e8db898ae3dbe
#
_cell.length_a   1.000
_cell.length_b   1.000
_cell.length_c   1.000
_cell.angle_alpha   90.00
_cell.angle_beta   90.00
_cell.angle_gamma   90.00
#
_symmetry.space_group_name_H-M   'P 1'
#
loop_
_entity.id
_entity.type
_entity.pdbx_description
1 polymer ?
#
loop_
_entity_poly.entity_id
_entity_poly.type
_entity_poly.pdbx_seq_one_letter_code
_entity_poly.pdbx_strand_id
1 'polypeptide(L)'
;MTSMADSLRPPSALDASVLVLNRVYSAIRIVDARRAFTLLSKEIAEVISHEDGAFHNYDFDTWADIAELQHEFESEKHEWVRTPSTRLAVPKIIRLFSYDRRPSIEIRLNRRNIYARDENLCQYCGSRFSTKELSLDHIVPRVQGGEDSWTNLVCSCVRCNARKGGRTPRQAGMKLIRRPRKPRRNPAIKLKVGSRRYDSWKAFLDEAYWTIELA
;
A
#
# COMPACT_ATOMS: atom_id res chain seq x y z
N MET A 1 22.41 23.98 1.69
CA MET A 1 21.97 23.81 0.27
C MET A 1 21.90 22.33 -0.02
N THR A 2 20.79 21.69 0.37
CA THR A 2 20.57 20.25 0.18
C THR A 2 19.82 20.08 -1.13
N SER A 3 20.43 19.31 -2.02
CA SER A 3 20.11 19.12 -3.44
C SER A 3 18.64 18.73 -3.70
N MET A 4 18.00 19.51 -4.56
CA MET A 4 16.66 19.25 -5.16
C MET A 4 16.66 18.10 -6.22
N ALA A 5 17.71 17.28 -6.29
CA ALA A 5 17.91 16.29 -7.37
C ALA A 5 17.27 14.93 -7.13
N ASP A 6 16.70 14.65 -5.94
CA ASP A 6 16.21 13.31 -5.58
C ASP A 6 14.72 13.05 -5.91
N SER A 7 14.02 14.00 -6.55
CA SER A 7 12.57 13.92 -6.80
C SER A 7 12.16 13.45 -8.21
N LEU A 8 13.11 13.09 -9.09
CA LEU A 8 12.85 12.77 -10.51
C LEU A 8 13.31 11.37 -10.94
N ARG A 9 13.65 10.49 -10.01
CA ARG A 9 13.97 9.12 -10.38
C ARG A 9 12.68 8.37 -10.73
N PRO A 10 12.57 7.73 -11.93
CA PRO A 10 11.44 6.87 -12.23
C PRO A 10 11.34 5.77 -11.15
N PRO A 11 10.12 5.31 -10.81
CA PRO A 11 9.96 4.28 -9.78
C PRO A 11 10.78 3.06 -10.15
N SER A 12 11.71 2.69 -9.28
CA SER A 12 12.52 1.48 -9.47
C SER A 12 11.66 0.24 -9.25
N ALA A 13 11.96 -0.86 -9.95
CA ALA A 13 11.35 -2.16 -9.69
C ALA A 13 11.51 -2.59 -8.21
N LEU A 14 12.57 -2.14 -7.54
CA LEU A 14 12.79 -2.36 -6.11
C LEU A 14 11.77 -1.65 -5.19
N ASP A 15 11.04 -0.65 -5.71
CA ASP A 15 9.99 0.06 -4.97
C ASP A 15 8.60 -0.57 -5.18
N ALA A 16 8.53 -1.63 -6.00
CA ALA A 16 7.30 -2.38 -6.25
C ALA A 16 6.74 -2.97 -4.94
N SER A 17 5.42 -3.04 -4.87
CA SER A 17 4.74 -3.54 -3.67
C SER A 17 4.60 -5.05 -3.69
N VAL A 18 4.96 -5.69 -2.59
CA VAL A 18 4.89 -7.14 -2.39
C VAL A 18 4.00 -7.43 -1.19
N LEU A 19 3.03 -8.32 -1.35
CA LEU A 19 2.18 -8.78 -0.25
C LEU A 19 2.94 -9.79 0.60
N VAL A 20 2.92 -9.60 1.91
CA VAL A 20 3.53 -10.55 2.86
C VAL A 20 2.42 -11.33 3.56
N LEU A 21 2.49 -12.64 3.48
CA LEU A 21 1.64 -13.58 4.19
C LEU A 21 2.37 -14.12 5.43
N ASN A 22 1.61 -14.52 6.43
CA ASN A 22 2.14 -15.32 7.55
C ASN A 22 2.18 -16.81 7.17
N ARG A 23 2.64 -17.66 8.09
CA ARG A 23 2.73 -19.12 7.89
C ARG A 23 1.41 -19.77 7.48
N VAL A 24 0.27 -19.24 7.95
CA VAL A 24 -1.07 -19.75 7.66
C VAL A 24 -1.76 -18.98 6.51
N TYR A 25 -0.98 -18.43 5.58
CA TYR A 25 -1.44 -17.73 4.38
C TYR A 25 -2.34 -16.50 4.63
N SER A 26 -2.33 -15.94 5.84
CA SER A 26 -3.05 -14.69 6.10
C SER A 26 -2.20 -13.47 5.73
N ALA A 27 -2.78 -12.54 4.99
CA ALA A 27 -2.11 -11.29 4.61
C ALA A 27 -1.83 -10.42 5.84
N ILE A 28 -0.56 -10.07 6.05
CA ILE A 28 -0.13 -9.31 7.24
C ILE A 28 0.29 -7.87 6.90
N ARG A 29 0.95 -7.65 5.78
CA ARG A 29 1.41 -6.31 5.38
C ARG A 29 1.86 -6.27 3.92
N ILE A 30 2.12 -5.04 3.45
CA ILE A 30 2.78 -4.79 2.18
C ILE A 30 4.18 -4.24 2.47
N VAL A 31 5.18 -4.76 1.77
CA VAL A 31 6.57 -4.28 1.77
C VAL A 31 6.96 -3.86 0.36
N ASP A 32 8.11 -3.20 0.21
CA ASP A 32 8.73 -3.01 -1.10
C ASP A 32 9.51 -4.27 -1.53
N ALA A 33 9.83 -4.36 -2.82
CA ALA A 33 10.55 -5.50 -3.38
C ALA A 33 11.94 -5.65 -2.76
N ARG A 34 12.63 -4.55 -2.41
CA ARG A 34 13.93 -4.57 -1.71
C ARG A 34 13.83 -5.34 -0.40
N ARG A 35 12.80 -5.06 0.40
CA ARG A 35 12.55 -5.77 1.65
C ARG A 35 12.14 -7.22 1.41
N ALA A 36 11.34 -7.49 0.37
CA ALA A 36 10.95 -8.85 0.02
C ALA A 36 12.17 -9.70 -0.34
N PHE A 37 13.05 -9.22 -1.22
CA PHE A 37 14.30 -9.91 -1.56
C PHE A 37 15.21 -10.12 -0.34
N THR A 38 15.28 -9.16 0.58
CA THR A 38 16.03 -9.34 1.85
C THR A 38 15.47 -10.47 2.70
N LEU A 39 14.14 -10.69 2.70
CA LEU A 39 13.51 -11.77 3.45
C LEU A 39 13.74 -13.12 2.77
N LEU A 40 13.69 -13.17 1.45
CA LEU A 40 13.94 -14.35 0.65
C LEU A 40 15.40 -14.81 0.75
N SER A 41 16.37 -13.91 0.56
CA SER A 41 17.80 -14.23 0.64
C SER A 41 18.27 -14.65 2.05
N LYS A 42 17.48 -14.39 3.08
CA LYS A 42 17.71 -14.88 4.46
C LYS A 42 17.00 -16.20 4.74
N GLU A 43 16.38 -16.82 3.73
CA GLU A 43 15.65 -18.08 3.86
C GLU A 43 14.55 -18.07 4.93
N ILE A 44 13.98 -16.91 5.22
CA ILE A 44 12.86 -16.76 6.19
C ILE A 44 11.51 -16.58 5.52
N ALA A 45 11.50 -16.54 4.19
CA ALA A 45 10.31 -16.44 3.35
C ALA A 45 10.48 -17.24 2.05
N GLU A 46 9.36 -17.54 1.41
CA GLU A 46 9.27 -18.12 0.07
C GLU A 46 8.38 -17.26 -0.82
N VAL A 47 8.53 -17.38 -2.12
CA VAL A 47 7.65 -16.74 -3.11
C VAL A 47 6.40 -17.58 -3.29
N ILE A 48 5.24 -16.92 -3.37
CA ILE A 48 3.98 -17.53 -3.79
C ILE A 48 3.65 -16.99 -5.17
N SER A 49 3.65 -17.85 -6.18
CA SER A 49 3.21 -17.54 -7.54
C SER A 49 1.86 -18.18 -7.83
N HIS A 50 1.07 -17.53 -8.66
CA HIS A 50 -0.21 -18.05 -9.15
C HIS A 50 -0.11 -18.22 -10.66
N GLU A 51 0.05 -19.45 -11.08
CA GLU A 51 0.27 -19.84 -12.47
C GLU A 51 -0.75 -20.92 -12.83
N ASP A 52 -1.37 -20.81 -13.99
CA ASP A 52 -2.34 -21.78 -14.54
C ASP A 52 -3.46 -22.21 -13.57
N GLY A 53 -3.90 -21.26 -12.72
CA GLY A 53 -4.97 -21.51 -11.73
C GLY A 53 -4.49 -22.19 -10.45
N ALA A 54 -3.20 -22.52 -10.31
CA ALA A 54 -2.61 -23.12 -9.13
C ALA A 54 -1.63 -22.18 -8.42
N PHE A 55 -1.43 -22.43 -7.12
CA PHE A 55 -0.42 -21.72 -6.33
C PHE A 55 0.83 -22.59 -6.22
N HIS A 56 1.97 -22.00 -6.55
CA HIS A 56 3.28 -22.61 -6.46
C HIS A 56 4.13 -21.86 -5.43
N ASN A 57 4.95 -22.59 -4.69
CA ASN A 57 5.85 -22.07 -3.69
C ASN A 57 7.27 -22.25 -4.21
N TYR A 58 8.05 -21.16 -4.19
CA TYR A 58 9.45 -21.16 -4.61
C TYR A 58 10.32 -20.58 -3.51
N ASP A 59 11.41 -21.26 -3.17
CA ASP A 59 12.51 -20.64 -2.44
C ASP A 59 13.22 -19.60 -3.32
N PHE A 60 14.18 -18.89 -2.76
CA PHE A 60 14.86 -17.82 -3.47
C PHE A 60 15.69 -18.34 -4.66
N ASP A 61 16.35 -19.47 -4.50
CA ASP A 61 17.25 -20.03 -5.51
C ASP A 61 16.42 -20.55 -6.70
N THR A 62 15.39 -21.34 -6.44
CA THR A 62 14.47 -21.81 -7.49
C THR A 62 13.79 -20.63 -8.22
N TRP A 63 13.39 -19.57 -7.47
CA TRP A 63 12.84 -18.37 -8.08
C TRP A 63 13.82 -17.64 -8.98
N ALA A 64 15.11 -17.63 -8.62
CA ALA A 64 16.17 -17.06 -9.44
C ALA A 64 16.46 -17.92 -10.69
N ASP A 65 16.44 -19.25 -10.56
CA ASP A 65 16.70 -20.17 -11.67
C ASP A 65 15.64 -20.09 -12.77
N ILE A 66 14.34 -19.93 -12.40
CA ILE A 66 13.25 -19.79 -13.38
C ILE A 66 13.16 -18.38 -13.97
N ALA A 67 13.93 -17.41 -13.47
CA ALA A 67 13.83 -16.01 -13.89
C ALA A 67 14.15 -15.82 -15.38
N GLU A 68 15.07 -16.59 -15.96
CA GLU A 68 15.39 -16.51 -17.39
C GLU A 68 14.21 -16.96 -18.25
N LEU A 69 13.57 -18.08 -17.91
CA LEU A 69 12.37 -18.58 -18.59
C LEU A 69 11.21 -17.60 -18.46
N GLN A 70 10.99 -17.07 -17.24
CA GLN A 70 9.96 -16.06 -17.03
C GLN A 70 10.22 -14.78 -17.85
N HIS A 71 11.48 -14.40 -18.02
CA HIS A 71 11.83 -13.23 -18.82
C HIS A 71 11.59 -13.47 -20.32
N GLU A 72 11.85 -14.66 -20.80
CA GLU A 72 11.65 -15.02 -22.21
C GLU A 72 10.16 -15.09 -22.58
N PHE A 73 9.35 -15.75 -21.73
CA PHE A 73 7.95 -16.04 -22.05
C PHE A 73 6.93 -15.09 -21.39
N GLU A 74 7.31 -14.40 -20.32
CA GLU A 74 6.39 -13.63 -19.49
C GLU A 74 6.91 -12.25 -19.08
N SER A 75 7.80 -11.65 -19.89
CA SER A 75 8.49 -10.41 -19.50
C SER A 75 7.53 -9.27 -19.13
N GLU A 76 6.36 -9.18 -19.76
CA GLU A 76 5.35 -8.14 -19.50
C GLU A 76 4.55 -8.36 -18.21
N LYS A 77 4.53 -9.60 -17.69
CA LYS A 77 3.78 -9.92 -16.45
C LYS A 77 4.53 -9.53 -15.18
N HIS A 78 5.84 -9.31 -15.27
CA HIS A 78 6.73 -9.10 -14.13
C HIS A 78 7.45 -7.74 -14.21
N GLU A 79 7.82 -7.22 -13.06
CA GLU A 79 8.82 -6.18 -12.92
C GLU A 79 10.17 -6.84 -12.68
N TRP A 80 11.22 -6.29 -13.28
CA TRP A 80 12.53 -6.91 -13.31
C TRP A 80 13.56 -6.09 -12.54
N VAL A 81 14.28 -6.75 -11.65
CA VAL A 81 15.46 -6.20 -11.00
C VAL A 81 16.69 -6.78 -11.69
N ARG A 82 17.55 -5.91 -12.19
CA ARG A 82 18.85 -6.33 -12.74
C ARG A 82 19.86 -6.51 -11.61
N THR A 83 20.55 -7.65 -11.61
CA THR A 83 21.73 -7.93 -10.82
C THR A 83 22.96 -7.95 -11.75
N PRO A 84 24.18 -8.00 -11.24
CA PRO A 84 25.38 -8.10 -12.08
C PRO A 84 25.40 -9.33 -13.01
N SER A 85 24.82 -10.44 -12.58
CA SER A 85 24.88 -11.74 -13.31
C SER A 85 23.57 -12.15 -13.96
N THR A 86 22.41 -11.66 -13.49
CA THR A 86 21.10 -12.12 -13.95
C THR A 86 20.01 -11.06 -13.76
N ARG A 87 18.78 -11.41 -14.13
CA ARG A 87 17.57 -10.63 -13.87
C ARG A 87 16.67 -11.43 -12.93
N LEU A 88 16.06 -10.76 -11.97
CA LEU A 88 15.12 -11.37 -11.04
C LEU A 88 13.74 -10.77 -11.23
N ALA A 89 12.73 -11.61 -11.38
CA ALA A 89 11.34 -11.17 -11.35
C ALA A 89 10.96 -10.71 -9.93
N VAL A 90 10.32 -9.55 -9.81
CA VAL A 90 9.80 -9.09 -8.53
C VAL A 90 8.60 -9.97 -8.14
N PRO A 91 8.68 -10.69 -7.01
CA PRO A 91 7.57 -11.50 -6.54
C PRO A 91 6.40 -10.60 -6.16
N LYS A 92 5.18 -11.01 -6.46
CA LYS A 92 3.97 -10.28 -6.05
C LYS A 92 3.57 -10.60 -4.63
N ILE A 93 3.87 -11.81 -4.17
CA ILE A 93 3.48 -12.36 -2.86
C ILE A 93 4.65 -13.15 -2.29
N ILE A 94 4.92 -12.98 -1.00
CA ILE A 94 5.84 -13.82 -0.23
C ILE A 94 5.16 -14.33 1.05
N ARG A 95 5.53 -15.52 1.51
CA ARG A 95 5.06 -16.13 2.75
C ARG A 95 6.21 -16.30 3.72
N LEU A 96 6.01 -15.91 4.98
CA LEU A 96 6.99 -16.11 6.05
C LEU A 96 6.85 -17.51 6.66
N PHE A 97 7.96 -18.20 6.93
CA PHE A 97 7.94 -19.55 7.51
C PHE A 97 7.58 -19.57 9.00
N SER A 98 8.07 -18.61 9.77
CA SER A 98 8.03 -18.67 11.24
C SER A 98 7.06 -17.68 11.89
N TYR A 99 6.28 -16.92 11.11
CA TYR A 99 5.41 -15.88 11.66
C TYR A 99 3.95 -16.35 11.70
N ASP A 100 3.50 -16.76 12.89
CA ASP A 100 2.14 -17.28 13.12
C ASP A 100 1.15 -16.23 13.64
N ARG A 101 1.63 -15.06 14.03
CA ARG A 101 0.72 -14.06 14.60
C ARG A 101 -0.28 -13.62 13.54
N ARG A 102 -1.56 -13.78 13.87
CA ARG A 102 -2.61 -13.12 13.09
C ARG A 102 -2.35 -11.63 13.12
N PRO A 103 -2.51 -10.93 11.98
CA PRO A 103 -2.34 -9.48 11.99
C PRO A 103 -3.21 -8.89 13.09
N SER A 104 -2.62 -8.08 13.94
CA SER A 104 -3.40 -7.28 14.87
C SER A 104 -4.43 -6.51 14.06
N ILE A 105 -5.72 -6.70 14.39
CA ILE A 105 -6.85 -6.02 13.73
C ILE A 105 -6.74 -4.51 13.95
N GLU A 106 -5.85 -4.08 14.84
CA GLU A 106 -5.67 -2.67 15.15
C GLU A 106 -4.86 -1.94 14.07
N ILE A 107 -5.61 -1.24 13.24
CA ILE A 107 -5.06 -0.41 12.18
C ILE A 107 -4.46 0.84 12.81
N ARG A 108 -3.15 1.00 12.71
CA ARG A 108 -2.44 2.16 13.27
C ARG A 108 -2.91 3.46 12.62
N LEU A 109 -3.24 4.44 13.44
CA LEU A 109 -3.51 5.79 13.00
C LEU A 109 -2.19 6.42 12.51
N ASN A 110 -2.06 6.64 11.22
CA ASN A 110 -0.93 7.30 10.60
C ASN A 110 -1.34 7.94 9.27
N ARG A 111 -0.48 8.84 8.75
CA ARG A 111 -0.71 9.57 7.50
C ARG A 111 -1.04 8.64 6.32
N ARG A 112 -0.27 7.57 6.12
CA ARG A 112 -0.47 6.62 5.03
C ARG A 112 -1.85 5.97 5.06
N ASN A 113 -2.28 5.54 6.23
CA ASN A 113 -3.57 4.87 6.40
C ASN A 113 -4.75 5.84 6.29
N ILE A 114 -4.59 7.10 6.70
CA ILE A 114 -5.63 8.14 6.48
C ILE A 114 -5.74 8.46 4.99
N TYR A 115 -4.62 8.67 4.29
CA TYR A 115 -4.64 8.93 2.85
C TYR A 115 -5.27 7.75 2.08
N ALA A 116 -4.92 6.52 2.45
CA ALA A 116 -5.48 5.32 1.85
C ALA A 116 -6.98 5.17 2.15
N ARG A 117 -7.44 5.47 3.39
CA ARG A 117 -8.86 5.47 3.76
C ARG A 117 -9.66 6.46 2.92
N ASP A 118 -9.09 7.63 2.70
CA ASP A 118 -9.72 8.71 1.93
C ASP A 118 -9.39 8.64 0.43
N GLU A 119 -8.74 7.55 -0.03
CA GLU A 119 -8.43 7.25 -1.43
C GLU A 119 -7.59 8.34 -2.13
N ASN A 120 -6.73 9.03 -1.38
CA ASN A 120 -5.98 10.21 -1.80
C ASN A 120 -6.87 11.36 -2.33
N LEU A 121 -8.14 11.39 -1.91
CA LEU A 121 -9.09 12.46 -2.22
C LEU A 121 -9.09 13.50 -1.11
N CYS A 122 -8.99 14.78 -1.49
CA CYS A 122 -9.24 15.86 -0.56
C CYS A 122 -10.69 15.81 -0.07
N GLN A 123 -10.90 15.69 1.23
CA GLN A 123 -12.24 15.56 1.81
C GLN A 123 -13.04 16.86 1.81
N TYR A 124 -12.50 17.95 1.27
CA TYR A 124 -13.17 19.23 1.11
C TYR A 124 -13.54 19.55 -0.34
N CYS A 125 -12.62 19.38 -1.30
CA CYS A 125 -12.90 19.68 -2.70
C CYS A 125 -13.17 18.45 -3.58
N GLY A 126 -12.95 17.22 -3.08
CA GLY A 126 -13.19 15.98 -3.83
C GLY A 126 -12.16 15.64 -4.89
N SER A 127 -11.19 16.49 -5.12
CA SER A 127 -10.16 16.21 -6.12
C SER A 127 -9.11 15.24 -5.61
N ARG A 128 -8.60 14.38 -6.49
CA ARG A 128 -7.50 13.46 -6.22
C ARG A 128 -6.17 14.18 -6.39
N PHE A 129 -5.23 13.89 -5.49
CA PHE A 129 -3.91 14.50 -5.50
C PHE A 129 -2.83 13.44 -5.27
N SER A 130 -1.59 13.76 -5.65
CA SER A 130 -0.43 13.00 -5.24
C SER A 130 -0.21 13.15 -3.73
N THR A 131 0.44 12.16 -3.11
CA THR A 131 0.72 12.21 -1.65
C THR A 131 1.60 13.39 -1.24
N LYS A 132 2.33 14.01 -2.18
CA LYS A 132 3.17 15.20 -1.96
C LYS A 132 2.33 16.48 -1.81
N GLU A 133 1.15 16.51 -2.44
CA GLU A 133 0.23 17.66 -2.42
C GLU A 133 -0.86 17.53 -1.35
N LEU A 134 -0.83 16.40 -0.61
CA LEU A 134 -1.77 16.10 0.46
C LEU A 134 -1.18 16.43 1.83
N SER A 135 -2.05 16.85 2.73
CA SER A 135 -1.80 17.06 4.14
C SER A 135 -2.86 16.38 4.99
N LEU A 136 -2.54 16.12 6.25
CA LEU A 136 -3.54 15.76 7.26
C LEU A 136 -4.14 17.04 7.83
N ASP A 137 -5.45 17.06 7.94
CA ASP A 137 -6.18 18.14 8.58
C ASP A 137 -7.05 17.62 9.72
N HIS A 138 -7.09 18.38 10.81
CA HIS A 138 -7.98 18.15 11.96
C HIS A 138 -9.32 18.81 11.72
N ILE A 139 -10.40 18.05 11.68
CA ILE A 139 -11.77 18.59 11.54
C ILE A 139 -12.04 19.61 12.65
N VAL A 140 -11.86 19.20 13.90
CA VAL A 140 -11.75 20.11 15.04
C VAL A 140 -10.28 20.40 15.26
N PRO A 141 -9.82 21.64 15.08
CA PRO A 141 -8.41 21.99 15.23
C PRO A 141 -7.87 21.70 16.62
N ARG A 142 -6.58 21.40 16.74
CA ARG A 142 -5.92 21.16 18.04
C ARG A 142 -6.08 22.35 19.00
N VAL A 143 -6.02 23.56 18.48
CA VAL A 143 -6.24 24.80 19.26
C VAL A 143 -7.66 24.93 19.81
N GLN A 144 -8.61 24.13 19.29
CA GLN A 144 -9.98 24.04 19.75
C GLN A 144 -10.26 22.69 20.46
N GLY A 145 -9.22 22.00 20.94
CA GLY A 145 -9.34 20.72 21.67
C GLY A 145 -9.47 19.48 20.78
N GLY A 146 -9.18 19.59 19.49
CA GLY A 146 -9.23 18.44 18.58
C GLY A 146 -8.05 17.49 18.78
N GLU A 147 -8.33 16.19 18.91
CA GLU A 147 -7.36 15.12 19.12
C GLU A 147 -7.00 14.39 17.84
N ASP A 148 -5.86 13.67 17.85
CA ASP A 148 -5.46 12.76 16.81
C ASP A 148 -6.32 11.50 16.87
N SER A 149 -7.35 11.42 16.05
CA SER A 149 -8.25 10.27 15.99
C SER A 149 -8.71 9.95 14.56
N TRP A 150 -9.18 8.73 14.34
CA TRP A 150 -9.76 8.31 13.07
C TRP A 150 -10.98 9.13 12.66
N THR A 151 -11.68 9.72 13.60
CA THR A 151 -12.89 10.52 13.39
C THR A 151 -12.61 12.01 13.27
N ASN A 152 -11.39 12.45 13.64
CA ASN A 152 -11.02 13.86 13.60
C ASN A 152 -9.96 14.19 12.52
N LEU A 153 -9.23 13.20 11.99
CA LEU A 153 -8.23 13.41 10.94
C LEU A 153 -8.77 13.05 9.56
N VAL A 154 -8.53 13.92 8.58
CA VAL A 154 -8.92 13.71 7.18
C VAL A 154 -7.78 14.05 6.22
N CYS A 155 -7.85 13.46 5.02
CA CYS A 155 -7.00 13.82 3.89
C CYS A 155 -7.47 15.15 3.30
N SER A 156 -6.58 16.10 3.15
CA SER A 156 -6.86 17.42 2.58
C SER A 156 -5.75 17.83 1.62
N CYS A 157 -6.05 18.52 0.53
CA CYS A 157 -5.02 19.17 -0.26
C CYS A 157 -4.50 20.42 0.49
N VAL A 158 -3.25 20.79 0.22
CA VAL A 158 -2.60 21.93 0.88
C VAL A 158 -3.44 23.21 0.79
N ARG A 159 -4.07 23.46 -0.36
CA ARG A 159 -4.93 24.66 -0.57
C ARG A 159 -6.16 24.66 0.34
N CYS A 160 -6.89 23.56 0.42
CA CYS A 160 -8.08 23.45 1.27
C CYS A 160 -7.70 23.50 2.75
N ASN A 161 -6.60 22.89 3.13
CA ASN A 161 -6.10 22.93 4.51
C ASN A 161 -5.73 24.36 4.92
N ALA A 162 -4.98 25.08 4.08
CA ALA A 162 -4.64 26.47 4.32
C ALA A 162 -5.88 27.37 4.40
N ARG A 163 -6.86 27.19 3.50
CA ARG A 163 -8.14 27.93 3.52
C ARG A 163 -8.92 27.69 4.82
N LYS A 164 -8.94 26.46 5.32
CA LYS A 164 -9.62 26.12 6.56
C LYS A 164 -8.91 26.74 7.77
N GLY A 165 -7.58 26.66 7.81
CA GLY A 165 -6.76 27.18 8.92
C GLY A 165 -7.14 26.56 10.26
N GLY A 166 -7.00 27.32 11.34
CA GLY A 166 -7.35 26.91 12.71
C GLY A 166 -8.86 26.90 13.02
N ARG A 167 -9.73 26.80 12.00
CA ARG A 167 -11.20 26.82 12.11
C ARG A 167 -11.78 25.43 11.89
N THR A 168 -12.97 25.16 12.44
CA THR A 168 -13.76 23.99 12.03
C THR A 168 -14.28 24.18 10.60
N PRO A 169 -14.67 23.10 9.89
CA PRO A 169 -15.25 23.22 8.56
C PRO A 169 -16.45 24.18 8.53
N ARG A 170 -17.33 24.12 9.53
CA ARG A 170 -18.48 25.03 9.65
C ARG A 170 -18.05 26.50 9.74
N GLN A 171 -17.07 26.80 10.59
CA GLN A 171 -16.53 28.16 10.75
C GLN A 171 -15.81 28.67 9.49
N ALA A 172 -15.25 27.75 8.68
CA ALA A 172 -14.60 28.09 7.43
C ALA A 172 -15.53 28.10 6.21
N GLY A 173 -16.84 27.86 6.38
CA GLY A 173 -17.79 27.74 5.30
C GLY A 173 -17.53 26.54 4.39
N MET A 174 -16.96 25.45 4.93
CA MET A 174 -16.55 24.25 4.22
C MET A 174 -17.37 23.04 4.70
N LYS A 175 -17.57 22.06 3.80
CA LYS A 175 -18.24 20.80 4.12
C LYS A 175 -17.29 19.64 3.85
N LEU A 176 -17.42 18.59 4.66
CA LEU A 176 -16.76 17.31 4.39
C LEU A 176 -17.60 16.52 3.39
N ILE A 177 -16.93 15.88 2.43
CA ILE A 177 -17.57 14.97 1.47
C ILE A 177 -18.07 13.73 2.19
N ARG A 178 -17.25 13.19 3.09
CA ARG A 178 -17.61 12.02 3.91
C ARG A 178 -17.24 12.26 5.36
N ARG A 179 -18.05 11.74 6.29
CA ARG A 179 -17.66 11.69 7.71
C ARG A 179 -16.58 10.62 7.90
N PRO A 180 -15.42 10.94 8.46
CA PRO A 180 -14.36 9.96 8.67
C PRO A 180 -14.78 8.94 9.72
N ARG A 181 -14.40 7.68 9.47
CA ARG A 181 -14.64 6.54 10.38
C ARG A 181 -13.35 5.75 10.56
N LYS A 182 -13.21 5.04 11.67
CA LYS A 182 -12.13 4.06 11.83
C LYS A 182 -12.34 2.93 10.81
N PRO A 183 -11.36 2.66 9.93
CA PRO A 183 -11.50 1.56 8.97
C PRO A 183 -11.51 0.22 9.69
N ARG A 184 -12.33 -0.71 9.22
CA ARG A 184 -12.39 -2.08 9.77
C ARG A 184 -11.22 -2.95 9.34
N ARG A 185 -10.56 -2.61 8.21
CA ARG A 185 -9.45 -3.35 7.58
C ARG A 185 -8.38 -2.39 7.11
N ASN A 186 -7.18 -2.91 6.82
CA ASN A 186 -6.06 -2.07 6.40
C ASN A 186 -6.36 -1.37 5.06
N PRO A 187 -6.57 -0.05 5.05
CA PRO A 187 -6.97 0.68 3.85
C PRO A 187 -5.88 0.72 2.78
N ALA A 188 -4.60 0.57 3.16
CA ALA A 188 -3.49 0.55 2.21
C ALA A 188 -3.50 -0.70 1.31
N ILE A 189 -3.99 -1.82 1.81
CA ILE A 189 -4.20 -3.04 1.02
C ILE A 189 -5.33 -2.81 0.03
N LYS A 190 -6.46 -2.28 0.48
CA LYS A 190 -7.63 -1.99 -0.37
C LYS A 190 -7.25 -1.13 -1.58
N LEU A 191 -6.44 -0.10 -1.37
CA LEU A 191 -6.04 0.83 -2.43
C LEU A 191 -5.22 0.16 -3.54
N LYS A 192 -4.49 -0.92 -3.22
CA LYS A 192 -3.67 -1.68 -4.17
C LYS A 192 -4.48 -2.74 -4.92
N VAL A 193 -5.45 -3.38 -4.28
CA VAL A 193 -6.26 -4.46 -4.84
C VAL A 193 -7.11 -4.01 -6.05
N GLY A 194 -7.43 -2.73 -6.18
CA GLY A 194 -8.11 -2.16 -7.35
C GLY A 194 -7.27 -2.09 -8.64
N SER A 195 -5.99 -2.48 -8.59
CA SER A 195 -5.10 -2.48 -9.75
C SER A 195 -4.92 -3.90 -10.29
N ARG A 196 -5.08 -4.12 -11.62
CA ARG A 196 -4.80 -5.41 -12.29
C ARG A 196 -3.45 -6.02 -11.93
N ARG A 197 -2.47 -5.18 -11.67
CA ARG A 197 -1.12 -5.58 -11.26
C ARG A 197 -1.09 -6.46 -10.00
N TYR A 198 -2.08 -6.34 -9.13
CA TYR A 198 -2.17 -7.03 -7.85
C TYR A 198 -3.36 -7.98 -7.76
N ASP A 199 -3.89 -8.43 -8.90
CA ASP A 199 -5.05 -9.34 -8.93
C ASP A 199 -4.80 -10.66 -8.18
N SER A 200 -3.55 -11.18 -8.22
CA SER A 200 -3.16 -12.38 -7.45
C SER A 200 -3.32 -12.22 -5.93
N TRP A 201 -3.31 -10.99 -5.41
CA TRP A 201 -3.52 -10.74 -3.99
C TRP A 201 -4.93 -11.07 -3.52
N LYS A 202 -5.92 -11.03 -4.44
CA LYS A 202 -7.33 -11.26 -4.12
C LYS A 202 -7.56 -12.62 -3.48
N ALA A 203 -6.82 -13.63 -3.91
CA ALA A 203 -6.93 -14.98 -3.37
C ALA A 203 -6.59 -15.10 -1.87
N PHE A 204 -5.77 -14.16 -1.35
CA PHE A 204 -5.31 -14.16 0.05
C PHE A 204 -5.97 -13.07 0.90
N LEU A 205 -6.89 -12.34 0.30
CA LEU A 205 -7.63 -11.27 0.97
C LEU A 205 -9.10 -11.68 1.04
N ASP A 206 -9.73 -11.45 2.18
CA ASP A 206 -11.17 -11.66 2.29
C ASP A 206 -11.93 -10.88 1.22
N GLU A 207 -13.02 -11.44 0.74
CA GLU A 207 -13.92 -10.89 -0.26
C GLU A 207 -14.31 -9.42 0.01
N ALA A 208 -14.42 -9.03 1.26
CA ALA A 208 -14.69 -7.65 1.68
C ALA A 208 -13.55 -6.65 1.43
N TYR A 209 -12.37 -7.04 0.91
CA TYR A 209 -11.36 -6.11 0.43
C TYR A 209 -11.66 -5.57 -0.97
N TRP A 210 -12.41 -6.31 -1.79
CA TRP A 210 -12.74 -5.92 -3.17
C TRP A 210 -14.24 -5.82 -3.47
N THR A 211 -15.12 -6.42 -2.65
CA THR A 211 -16.57 -6.30 -2.79
C THR A 211 -17.06 -5.00 -2.15
N ILE A 212 -16.62 -3.87 -2.63
CA ILE A 212 -17.29 -2.61 -2.34
C ILE A 212 -17.69 -2.05 -3.69
N GLU A 213 -18.97 -2.20 -4.00
CA GLU A 213 -19.62 -1.44 -5.01
C GLU A 213 -19.27 0.04 -4.83
N LEU A 214 -18.82 0.64 -5.92
CA LEU A 214 -18.68 2.07 -6.05
C LEU A 214 -20.11 2.63 -6.02
N ALA A 215 -20.60 2.97 -4.84
CA ALA A 215 -21.79 3.80 -4.67
C ALA A 215 -21.37 5.27 -4.62
#